data_05b50d7e3d1fe94cca8cdc73b0b98121
#
_entry.id   05b50d7e3d1fe94cca8cdc73b0b98121
#
_cell.length_a   1.000
_cell.length_b   1.000
_cell.length_c   1.000
_cell.angle_alpha   90.00
_cell.angle_beta   90.00
_cell.angle_gamma   90.00
#
_symmetry.space_group_name_H-M   'P 1'
#
loop_
_entity.id
_entity.type
_entity.pdbx_description
1 polymer ?
#
loop_
_entity_poly.entity_id
_entity_poly.type
_entity_poly.pdbx_seq_one_letter_code
_entity_poly.pdbx_strand_id
1 'polypeptide(L)'
;MKLKTWQKNVLSAVVIVAGGFLLWNIAFLIAYGVMLLYNTIRGPVSQTDAIINEMVWKYIFAALVLLISSAVFLPKKIPALIKATYLTMPLMSVLIIIGIGFYEYSKWIPISIGAVIIAGTAFFIYMRKLPWLYYFATAYTGIVALIVVLFDIQI
;
A
#
# COMPACT_ATOMS: atom_id res chain seq x y z
N MET A 1 17.09 2.00 31.25
CA MET A 1 17.04 3.41 30.81
C MET A 1 15.67 3.70 30.20
N LYS A 2 14.85 4.60 30.80
CA LYS A 2 13.51 4.93 30.25
C LYS A 2 13.67 5.98 29.14
N LEU A 3 13.33 5.62 27.90
CA LEU A 3 13.34 6.56 26.77
C LEU A 3 12.38 7.73 27.03
N LYS A 4 12.83 8.96 26.70
CA LYS A 4 11.99 10.17 26.74
C LYS A 4 10.88 10.05 25.68
N THR A 5 9.75 10.74 25.87
CA THR A 5 8.59 10.64 24.97
C THR A 5 8.95 10.96 23.52
N TRP A 6 9.77 11.99 23.28
CA TRP A 6 10.20 12.34 21.93
C TRP A 6 11.04 11.25 21.26
N GLN A 7 11.92 10.56 22.04
CA GLN A 7 12.74 9.45 21.53
C GLN A 7 11.87 8.27 21.09
N LYS A 8 10.80 7.97 21.86
CA LYS A 8 9.82 6.95 21.49
C LYS A 8 9.09 7.32 20.19
N ASN A 9 8.72 8.59 20.01
CA ASN A 9 8.05 9.06 18.82
C ASN A 9 8.95 8.97 17.58
N VAL A 10 10.22 9.39 17.70
CA VAL A 10 11.21 9.28 16.63
C VAL A 10 11.43 7.82 16.25
N LEU A 11 11.64 6.95 17.25
CA LEU A 11 11.82 5.51 17.01
C LEU A 11 10.60 4.91 16.31
N SER A 12 9.40 5.28 16.73
CA SER A 12 8.16 4.81 16.08
C SER A 12 8.06 5.29 14.63
N ALA A 13 8.46 6.54 14.33
CA ALA A 13 8.49 7.05 12.97
C ALA A 13 9.51 6.27 12.10
N VAL A 14 10.70 6.00 12.62
CA VAL A 14 11.73 5.20 11.94
C VAL A 14 11.21 3.77 11.66
N VAL A 15 10.54 3.15 12.64
CA VAL A 15 9.95 1.81 12.46
C VAL A 15 8.87 1.82 11.38
N ILE A 16 8.02 2.86 11.30
CA ILE A 16 6.99 2.97 10.26
C ILE A 16 7.64 3.13 8.87
N VAL A 17 8.67 3.98 8.75
CA VAL A 17 9.35 4.21 7.46
C VAL A 17 10.07 2.95 7.00
N ALA A 18 10.94 2.37 7.84
CA ALA A 18 11.71 1.18 7.51
C ALA A 18 10.79 -0.05 7.30
N GLY A 19 9.84 -0.26 8.22
CA GLY A 19 8.87 -1.35 8.13
C GLY A 19 7.92 -1.19 6.95
N GLY A 20 7.47 0.03 6.66
CA GLY A 20 6.64 0.34 5.50
C GLY A 20 7.37 0.05 4.18
N PHE A 21 8.65 0.45 4.09
CA PHE A 21 9.49 0.14 2.93
C PHE A 21 9.69 -1.37 2.74
N LEU A 22 9.95 -2.12 3.82
CA LEU A 22 10.06 -3.57 3.76
C LEU A 22 8.74 -4.23 3.34
N LEU A 23 7.61 -3.81 3.93
CA LEU A 23 6.30 -4.32 3.59
C LEU A 23 5.93 -4.03 2.13
N TRP A 24 6.34 -2.90 1.61
CA TRP A 24 6.16 -2.56 0.21
C TRP A 24 6.92 -3.54 -0.71
N ASN A 25 8.21 -3.80 -0.43
CA ASN A 25 8.98 -4.79 -1.19
C ASN A 25 8.36 -6.19 -1.09
N ILE A 26 7.87 -6.58 0.09
CA ILE A 26 7.15 -7.85 0.27
C ILE A 26 5.88 -7.89 -0.58
N ALA A 27 5.12 -6.78 -0.65
CA ALA A 27 3.92 -6.70 -1.48
C ALA A 27 4.24 -6.94 -2.97
N PHE A 28 5.34 -6.38 -3.49
CA PHE A 28 5.80 -6.65 -4.86
C PHE A 28 6.18 -8.10 -5.08
N LEU A 29 6.90 -8.71 -4.14
CA LEU A 29 7.26 -10.12 -4.23
C LEU A 29 6.01 -11.02 -4.25
N ILE A 30 5.00 -10.70 -3.44
CA ILE A 30 3.72 -11.42 -3.44
C ILE A 30 3.00 -11.20 -4.78
N ALA A 31 2.91 -9.96 -5.28
CA ALA A 31 2.28 -9.67 -6.56
C ALA A 31 2.94 -10.42 -7.71
N TYR A 32 4.28 -10.40 -7.76
CA TYR A 32 5.07 -11.13 -8.75
C TYR A 32 4.86 -12.65 -8.63
N GLY A 33 4.87 -13.19 -7.41
CA GLY A 33 4.60 -14.61 -7.15
C GLY A 33 3.20 -15.04 -7.61
N VAL A 34 2.18 -14.22 -7.34
CA VAL A 34 0.80 -14.46 -7.80
C VAL A 34 0.74 -14.46 -9.33
N MET A 35 1.39 -13.48 -9.98
CA MET A 35 1.46 -13.38 -11.44
C MET A 35 2.13 -14.63 -12.04
N LEU A 36 3.27 -15.06 -11.50
CA LEU A 36 3.98 -16.26 -11.97
C LEU A 36 3.14 -17.53 -11.80
N LEU A 37 2.56 -17.75 -10.63
CA LEU A 37 1.72 -18.91 -10.36
C LEU A 37 0.51 -18.94 -11.30
N TYR A 38 -0.14 -17.81 -11.46
CA TYR A 38 -1.30 -17.69 -12.34
C TYR A 38 -0.93 -18.03 -13.79
N ASN A 39 0.15 -17.48 -14.33
CA ASN A 39 0.63 -17.75 -15.68
C ASN A 39 1.08 -19.21 -15.87
N THR A 40 1.70 -19.81 -14.85
CA THR A 40 2.12 -21.22 -14.89
C THR A 40 0.94 -22.17 -14.93
N ILE A 41 -0.12 -21.90 -14.16
CA ILE A 41 -1.32 -22.75 -14.10
C ILE A 41 -2.13 -22.66 -15.41
N ARG A 42 -2.19 -21.48 -16.00
CA ARG A 42 -3.03 -21.24 -17.17
C ARG A 42 -2.37 -21.64 -18.50
N GLY A 43 -1.04 -21.70 -18.55
CA GLY A 43 -0.29 -22.01 -19.77
C GLY A 43 -0.25 -20.86 -20.79
N PRO A 44 0.25 -21.09 -22.01
CA PRO A 44 0.38 -20.06 -23.03
C PRO A 44 -0.98 -19.52 -23.46
N VAL A 45 -1.13 -18.20 -23.46
CA VAL A 45 -2.40 -17.49 -23.64
C VAL A 45 -2.40 -16.79 -25.01
N SER A 46 -3.55 -16.79 -25.70
CA SER A 46 -3.75 -16.00 -26.92
C SER A 46 -3.73 -14.49 -26.62
N GLN A 47 -3.39 -13.66 -27.62
CA GLN A 47 -3.34 -12.20 -27.44
C GLN A 47 -4.65 -11.59 -26.92
N THR A 48 -5.79 -12.16 -27.30
CA THR A 48 -7.11 -11.67 -26.87
C THR A 48 -7.37 -11.95 -25.38
N ASP A 49 -6.82 -13.06 -24.87
CA ASP A 49 -6.96 -13.43 -23.45
C ASP A 49 -5.94 -12.71 -22.56
N ALA A 50 -4.93 -12.05 -23.14
CA ALA A 50 -3.87 -11.40 -22.37
C ALA A 50 -4.41 -10.28 -21.47
N ILE A 51 -5.37 -9.48 -21.96
CA ILE A 51 -5.99 -8.38 -21.21
C ILE A 51 -6.80 -8.92 -20.02
N ILE A 52 -7.60 -9.97 -20.25
CA ILE A 52 -8.38 -10.60 -19.17
C ILE A 52 -7.43 -11.21 -18.13
N ASN A 53 -6.36 -11.82 -18.60
CA ASN A 53 -5.33 -12.43 -17.77
C ASN A 53 -4.64 -11.42 -16.87
N GLU A 54 -4.31 -10.26 -17.42
CA GLU A 54 -3.70 -9.16 -16.67
C GLU A 54 -4.61 -8.64 -15.55
N MET A 55 -5.92 -8.59 -15.78
CA MET A 55 -6.88 -8.16 -14.76
C MET A 55 -7.03 -9.19 -13.63
N VAL A 56 -7.09 -10.48 -13.94
CA VAL A 56 -7.40 -11.53 -12.95
C VAL A 56 -6.35 -11.63 -11.86
N TRP A 57 -5.06 -11.65 -12.20
CA TRP A 57 -4.02 -11.74 -11.16
C TRP A 57 -4.00 -10.49 -10.26
N LYS A 58 -4.34 -9.30 -10.79
CA LYS A 58 -4.48 -8.07 -10.00
C LYS A 58 -5.61 -8.19 -8.97
N TYR A 59 -6.75 -8.78 -9.34
CA TYR A 59 -7.84 -9.04 -8.39
C TYR A 59 -7.46 -10.07 -7.31
N ILE A 60 -6.75 -11.13 -7.69
CA ILE A 60 -6.24 -12.13 -6.73
C ILE A 60 -5.30 -11.44 -5.73
N PHE A 61 -4.37 -10.63 -6.21
CA PHE A 61 -3.45 -9.87 -5.36
C PHE A 61 -4.21 -8.91 -4.43
N ALA A 62 -5.18 -8.16 -4.95
CA ALA A 62 -6.01 -7.26 -4.13
C ALA A 62 -6.78 -8.03 -3.04
N ALA A 63 -7.35 -9.19 -3.38
CA ALA A 63 -8.04 -10.04 -2.42
C ALA A 63 -7.11 -10.55 -1.31
N LEU A 64 -5.88 -10.97 -1.66
CA LEU A 64 -4.85 -11.36 -0.69
C LEU A 64 -4.47 -10.21 0.24
N VAL A 65 -4.24 -9.01 -0.31
CA VAL A 65 -3.93 -7.81 0.49
C VAL A 65 -5.07 -7.49 1.45
N LEU A 66 -6.33 -7.57 1.01
CA LEU A 66 -7.51 -7.36 1.87
C LEU A 66 -7.61 -8.41 2.97
N LEU A 67 -7.37 -9.68 2.65
CA LEU A 67 -7.42 -10.79 3.61
C LEU A 67 -6.35 -10.63 4.69
N ILE A 68 -5.10 -10.35 4.31
CA ILE A 68 -4.00 -10.10 5.25
C ILE A 68 -4.29 -8.84 6.07
N SER A 69 -4.84 -7.79 5.45
CA SER A 69 -5.23 -6.56 6.14
C SER A 69 -6.28 -6.84 7.23
N SER A 70 -7.28 -7.64 6.92
CA SER A 70 -8.29 -8.03 7.91
C SER A 70 -7.66 -8.78 9.09
N ALA A 71 -6.74 -9.70 8.83
CA ALA A 71 -6.02 -10.44 9.86
C ALA A 71 -5.19 -9.54 10.79
N VAL A 72 -4.66 -8.42 10.28
CA VAL A 72 -3.87 -7.47 11.08
C VAL A 72 -4.75 -6.47 11.83
N PHE A 73 -5.81 -5.95 11.19
CA PHE A 73 -6.62 -4.88 11.79
C PHE A 73 -7.71 -5.37 12.74
N LEU A 74 -8.28 -6.56 12.53
CA LEU A 74 -9.34 -7.10 13.39
C LEU A 74 -8.87 -7.43 14.81
N PRO A 75 -7.72 -8.09 15.06
CA PRO A 75 -7.32 -8.43 16.40
C PRO A 75 -7.01 -7.20 17.26
N LYS A 76 -7.67 -7.07 18.41
CA LYS A 76 -7.44 -5.95 19.36
C LYS A 76 -6.07 -6.03 20.03
N LYS A 77 -5.47 -7.21 20.10
CA LYS A 77 -4.19 -7.47 20.78
C LYS A 77 -2.96 -6.90 20.06
N ILE A 78 -3.07 -6.60 18.76
CA ILE A 78 -1.95 -6.09 17.96
C ILE A 78 -1.68 -4.62 18.31
N PRO A 79 -0.43 -4.25 18.66
CA PRO A 79 -0.05 -2.87 19.00
C PRO A 79 -0.35 -1.89 17.85
N ALA A 80 -0.72 -0.64 18.24
CA ALA A 80 -1.02 0.42 17.27
C ALA A 80 0.14 0.71 16.30
N LEU A 81 1.39 0.60 16.76
CA LEU A 81 2.58 0.78 15.92
C LEU A 81 2.62 -0.24 14.78
N ILE A 82 2.40 -1.51 15.06
CA ILE A 82 2.39 -2.57 14.04
C ILE A 82 1.26 -2.34 13.04
N LYS A 83 0.07 -2.00 13.52
CA LYS A 83 -1.07 -1.70 12.65
C LYS A 83 -0.81 -0.47 11.76
N ALA A 84 -0.22 0.59 12.33
CA ALA A 84 0.13 1.79 11.58
C ALA A 84 1.21 1.51 10.52
N THR A 85 2.24 0.73 10.87
CA THR A 85 3.26 0.30 9.90
C THR A 85 2.64 -0.55 8.79
N TYR A 86 1.76 -1.49 9.15
CA TYR A 86 1.10 -2.34 8.16
C TYR A 86 0.15 -1.56 7.24
N LEU A 87 -0.45 -0.45 7.71
CA LEU A 87 -1.33 0.40 6.90
C LEU A 87 -0.64 0.90 5.62
N THR A 88 0.67 1.08 5.65
CA THR A 88 1.45 1.53 4.49
C THR A 88 1.32 0.56 3.30
N MET A 89 1.24 -0.75 3.55
CA MET A 89 1.20 -1.78 2.51
C MET A 89 -0.09 -1.71 1.67
N PRO A 90 -1.31 -1.84 2.22
CA PRO A 90 -2.53 -1.77 1.42
C PRO A 90 -2.72 -0.40 0.77
N LEU A 91 -2.37 0.68 1.48
CA LEU A 91 -2.51 2.04 0.97
C LEU A 91 -1.58 2.28 -0.23
N MET A 92 -0.31 1.86 -0.13
CA MET A 92 0.65 1.95 -1.23
C MET A 92 0.22 1.08 -2.42
N SER A 93 -0.25 -0.16 -2.16
CA SER A 93 -0.72 -1.05 -3.23
C SER A 93 -1.86 -0.42 -4.03
N VAL A 94 -2.82 0.22 -3.36
CA VAL A 94 -3.92 0.92 -4.04
C VAL A 94 -3.41 2.10 -4.86
N LEU A 95 -2.52 2.92 -4.30
CA LEU A 95 -1.97 4.10 -5.00
C LEU A 95 -1.15 3.72 -6.23
N ILE A 96 -0.36 2.63 -6.15
CA ILE A 96 0.42 2.11 -7.28
C ILE A 96 -0.50 1.55 -8.37
N ILE A 97 -1.52 0.76 -8.02
CA ILE A 97 -2.49 0.25 -9.00
C ILE A 97 -3.15 1.39 -9.76
N ILE A 98 -3.49 2.48 -9.07
CA ILE A 98 -4.05 3.68 -9.70
C ILE A 98 -3.00 4.35 -10.59
N GLY A 99 -1.77 4.51 -10.10
CA GLY A 99 -0.67 5.08 -10.87
C GLY A 99 -0.43 4.34 -12.19
N ILE A 100 -0.35 3.01 -12.13
CA ILE A 100 -0.14 2.15 -13.30
C ILE A 100 -1.38 2.18 -14.22
N GLY A 101 -2.59 2.10 -13.65
CA GLY A 101 -3.83 2.09 -14.44
C GLY A 101 -4.09 3.37 -15.22
N PHE A 102 -3.52 4.48 -14.79
CA PHE A 102 -3.68 5.78 -15.45
C PHE A 102 -2.36 6.32 -16.04
N TYR A 103 -1.34 5.47 -16.21
CA TYR A 103 -0.01 5.86 -16.68
C TYR A 103 -0.03 6.52 -18.07
N GLU A 104 -0.90 6.05 -18.98
CA GLU A 104 -1.06 6.60 -20.34
C GLU A 104 -1.82 7.92 -20.37
N TYR A 105 -2.45 8.30 -19.27
CA TYR A 105 -3.23 9.52 -19.14
C TYR A 105 -2.41 10.64 -18.48
N SER A 106 -3.03 11.80 -18.34
CA SER A 106 -2.40 12.93 -17.65
C SER A 106 -2.04 12.58 -16.20
N LYS A 107 -0.80 12.88 -15.76
CA LYS A 107 -0.29 12.67 -14.39
C LYS A 107 -1.20 13.26 -13.30
N TRP A 108 -2.00 14.27 -13.64
CA TRP A 108 -2.93 14.89 -12.70
C TRP A 108 -4.08 13.97 -12.28
N ILE A 109 -4.45 12.99 -13.11
CA ILE A 109 -5.54 12.06 -12.80
C ILE A 109 -5.17 11.15 -11.62
N PRO A 110 -4.06 10.37 -11.67
CA PRO A 110 -3.67 9.52 -10.54
C PRO A 110 -3.33 10.34 -9.28
N ILE A 111 -2.76 11.55 -9.43
CA ILE A 111 -2.49 12.44 -8.29
C ILE A 111 -3.79 12.85 -7.62
N SER A 112 -4.80 13.29 -8.38
CA SER A 112 -6.10 13.71 -7.83
C SER A 112 -6.82 12.56 -7.13
N ILE A 113 -6.86 11.37 -7.74
CA ILE A 113 -7.47 10.17 -7.14
C ILE A 113 -6.70 9.77 -5.88
N GLY A 114 -5.37 9.77 -5.93
CA GLY A 114 -4.51 9.47 -4.79
C GLY A 114 -4.74 10.45 -3.62
N ALA A 115 -4.86 11.76 -3.92
CA ALA A 115 -5.15 12.78 -2.92
C ALA A 115 -6.51 12.54 -2.23
N VAL A 116 -7.54 12.16 -2.97
CA VAL A 116 -8.87 11.81 -2.42
C VAL A 116 -8.77 10.60 -1.49
N ILE A 117 -8.00 9.56 -1.87
CA ILE A 117 -7.82 8.36 -1.04
C ILE A 117 -7.07 8.69 0.24
N ILE A 118 -5.98 9.46 0.16
CA ILE A 118 -5.21 9.90 1.32
C ILE A 118 -6.08 10.76 2.25
N ALA A 119 -6.83 11.72 1.71
CA ALA A 119 -7.75 12.55 2.48
C ALA A 119 -8.86 11.71 3.15
N GLY A 120 -9.46 10.77 2.41
CA GLY A 120 -10.46 9.85 2.94
C GLY A 120 -9.91 8.96 4.06
N THR A 121 -8.68 8.46 3.90
CA THR A 121 -8.00 7.68 4.95
C THR A 121 -7.72 8.53 6.18
N ALA A 122 -7.22 9.76 6.00
CA ALA A 122 -6.98 10.70 7.12
C ALA A 122 -8.30 11.07 7.84
N PHE A 123 -9.38 11.28 7.09
CA PHE A 123 -10.70 11.53 7.65
C PHE A 123 -11.21 10.33 8.46
N PHE A 124 -11.06 9.11 7.94
CA PHE A 124 -11.41 7.88 8.68
C PHE A 124 -10.61 7.74 9.98
N ILE A 125 -9.29 8.01 9.94
CA ILE A 125 -8.41 8.00 11.12
C ILE A 125 -8.91 9.01 12.16
N TYR A 126 -9.30 10.21 11.71
CA TYR A 126 -9.85 11.27 12.55
C TYR A 126 -11.17 10.82 13.22
N MET A 127 -12.13 10.31 12.44
CA MET A 127 -13.41 9.80 12.95
C MET A 127 -13.23 8.71 14.00
N ARG A 128 -12.26 7.82 13.81
CA ARG A 128 -11.95 6.72 14.73
C ARG A 128 -11.04 7.11 15.89
N LYS A 129 -10.60 8.38 15.96
CA LYS A 129 -9.69 8.91 16.98
C LYS A 129 -8.45 8.05 17.16
N LEU A 130 -7.87 7.58 16.03
CA LEU A 130 -6.70 6.73 16.04
C LEU A 130 -5.44 7.54 16.41
N PRO A 131 -4.40 6.89 16.98
CA PRO A 131 -3.15 7.55 17.36
C PRO A 131 -2.45 8.23 16.18
N TRP A 132 -1.60 9.22 16.45
CA TRP A 132 -0.81 9.98 15.47
C TRP A 132 0.01 9.11 14.52
N LEU A 133 0.38 7.90 14.93
CA LEU A 133 1.12 6.90 14.14
C LEU A 133 0.43 6.60 12.80
N TYR A 134 -0.90 6.54 12.78
CA TYR A 134 -1.66 6.28 11.56
C TYR A 134 -1.63 7.48 10.60
N TYR A 135 -1.70 8.70 11.13
CA TYR A 135 -1.54 9.92 10.32
C TYR A 135 -0.16 9.97 9.68
N PHE A 136 0.88 9.66 10.47
CA PHE A 136 2.26 9.62 9.99
C PHE A 136 2.43 8.56 8.89
N ALA A 137 1.91 7.34 9.07
CA ALA A 137 1.95 6.28 8.08
C ALA A 137 1.24 6.69 6.78
N THR A 138 0.06 7.30 6.88
CA THR A 138 -0.72 7.79 5.73
C THR A 138 0.02 8.90 4.98
N ALA A 139 0.57 9.89 5.70
CA ALA A 139 1.35 10.98 5.10
C ALA A 139 2.62 10.47 4.42
N TYR A 140 3.36 9.58 5.07
CA TYR A 140 4.54 8.92 4.50
C TYR A 140 4.21 8.21 3.19
N THR A 141 3.16 7.38 3.19
CA THR A 141 2.72 6.65 1.99
C THR A 141 2.31 7.61 0.87
N GLY A 142 1.57 8.68 1.18
CA GLY A 142 1.17 9.68 0.21
C GLY A 142 2.36 10.42 -0.41
N ILE A 143 3.36 10.78 0.40
CA ILE A 143 4.58 11.44 -0.09
C ILE A 143 5.36 10.51 -1.02
N VAL A 144 5.56 9.24 -0.63
CA VAL A 144 6.30 8.27 -1.45
C VAL A 144 5.58 8.02 -2.77
N ALA A 145 4.25 7.81 -2.75
CA ALA A 145 3.46 7.63 -3.96
C ALA A 145 3.52 8.87 -4.88
N LEU A 146 3.47 10.07 -4.32
CA LEU A 146 3.59 11.31 -5.08
C LEU A 146 4.97 11.43 -5.75
N ILE A 147 6.04 11.09 -5.04
CA ILE A 147 7.40 11.07 -5.60
C ILE A 147 7.48 10.09 -6.77
N VAL A 148 6.95 8.87 -6.62
CA VAL A 148 6.94 7.85 -7.68
C VAL A 148 6.25 8.36 -8.93
N VAL A 149 5.07 9.00 -8.80
CA VAL A 149 4.32 9.53 -9.95
C VAL A 149 4.99 10.75 -10.58
N LEU A 150 5.54 11.67 -9.78
CA LEU A 150 6.17 12.88 -10.30
C LEU A 150 7.47 12.61 -11.07
N PHE A 151 8.28 11.69 -10.56
CA PHE A 151 9.60 11.36 -11.14
C PHE A 151 9.56 10.22 -12.15
N ASP A 152 8.36 9.72 -12.52
CA ASP A 152 8.20 8.60 -13.45
C ASP A 152 9.11 7.40 -13.09
N ILE A 153 9.22 7.09 -11.80
CA ILE A 153 10.02 5.96 -11.35
C ILE A 153 9.33 4.69 -11.85
N GLN A 154 9.93 4.07 -12.87
CA GLN A 154 9.47 2.77 -13.37
C GLN A 154 9.72 1.72 -12.27
N ILE A 155 8.66 1.11 -11.83
CA ILE A 155 8.65 0.09 -10.78
C ILE A 155 8.39 -1.27 -11.41
#